data_002ee415c2d443457fba974c09b2b367
#
_entry.id   002ee415c2d443457fba974c09b2b367
#
_cell.length_a   1.000
_cell.length_b   1.000
_cell.length_c   1.000
_cell.angle_alpha   90.00
_cell.angle_beta   90.00
_cell.angle_gamma   90.00
#
_symmetry.space_group_name_H-M   'P 1'
#
loop_
_entity.id
_entity.type
_entity.pdbx_description
1 polymer ?
#
loop_
_entity_poly.entity_id
_entity_poly.type
_entity_poly.pdbx_seq_one_letter_code
_entity_poly.pdbx_strand_id
1 'polypeptide(L)'
;MPAHVAKAAKPARMLVVDDDKTTRVVARSVLAKAGFDVSMAKDGAEAIRRLNAGKFDLMLLDWWMPKIDGLGVLDMIAKAKRKPMVIVLTADDTPESVLRAIRHQAHQFVRKPIEPRALVSVVQDVLKAGPQRPIEVLSALPDWVELSVPCTLQAADRIQGVLSHLDADLPEELRESVAYAFRELLLNAVEWGGKLDPERTVRISYLRTKRMLLYRIADPGTGFTMKGLDHAAISYPDDPIEHANVREKKGLRPGGFGLLMVRAKVDDLIYNEKRNEVVFVKYLD
;
A
#
# COMPACT_ATOMS: atom_id res chain seq x y z
N MET A 1 -11.32 -33.99 32.29
CA MET A 1 -10.42 -33.03 31.65
C MET A 1 -11.17 -31.72 31.51
N PRO A 2 -10.86 -30.65 32.24
CA PRO A 2 -11.55 -29.38 32.07
C PRO A 2 -11.09 -28.74 30.77
N ALA A 3 -12.08 -28.33 29.95
CA ALA A 3 -11.86 -27.58 28.72
C ALA A 3 -11.17 -26.25 29.04
N HIS A 4 -10.02 -25.99 28.43
CA HIS A 4 -9.38 -24.68 28.42
C HIS A 4 -10.35 -23.69 27.76
N VAL A 5 -11.03 -22.90 28.58
CA VAL A 5 -11.74 -21.71 28.12
C VAL A 5 -10.68 -20.75 27.58
N ALA A 6 -10.60 -20.63 26.28
CA ALA A 6 -9.75 -19.64 25.62
C ALA A 6 -10.13 -18.26 26.16
N LYS A 7 -9.18 -17.61 26.85
CA LYS A 7 -9.32 -16.26 27.40
C LYS A 7 -9.65 -15.33 26.22
N ALA A 8 -10.87 -14.81 26.19
CA ALA A 8 -11.27 -13.89 25.14
C ALA A 8 -10.23 -12.77 25.03
N ALA A 9 -9.64 -12.61 23.84
CA ALA A 9 -8.66 -11.57 23.58
C ALA A 9 -9.29 -10.22 23.90
N LYS A 10 -8.57 -9.34 24.60
CA LYS A 10 -9.06 -7.96 24.87
C LYS A 10 -9.36 -7.29 23.54
N PRO A 11 -10.51 -6.58 23.43
CA PRO A 11 -10.82 -5.83 22.22
C PRO A 11 -9.71 -4.81 21.93
N ALA A 12 -9.34 -4.67 20.65
CA ALA A 12 -8.38 -3.68 20.24
C ALA A 12 -8.91 -2.27 20.54
N ARG A 13 -8.04 -1.44 21.11
CA ARG A 13 -8.37 -0.07 21.53
C ARG A 13 -8.09 0.90 20.40
N MET A 14 -9.10 1.63 20.00
CA MET A 14 -9.05 2.55 18.87
C MET A 14 -9.30 3.99 19.30
N LEU A 15 -8.63 4.92 18.62
CA LEU A 15 -8.88 6.36 18.74
C LEU A 15 -9.36 6.89 17.39
N VAL A 16 -10.57 7.44 17.34
CA VAL A 16 -11.13 8.14 16.19
C VAL A 16 -10.94 9.63 16.37
N VAL A 17 -10.18 10.26 15.48
CA VAL A 17 -9.83 11.68 15.51
C VAL A 17 -10.35 12.33 14.23
N ASP A 18 -11.30 13.25 14.37
CA ASP A 18 -11.94 13.94 13.26
C ASP A 18 -12.63 15.19 13.83
N ASP A 19 -12.69 16.33 13.15
CA ASP A 19 -13.34 17.53 13.65
C ASP A 19 -14.87 17.52 13.41
N ASP A 20 -15.35 16.72 12.44
CA ASP A 20 -16.79 16.53 12.25
C ASP A 20 -17.38 15.53 13.25
N LYS A 21 -18.34 16.00 14.02
CA LYS A 21 -19.03 15.21 15.05
C LYS A 21 -19.77 14.00 14.45
N THR A 22 -20.38 14.17 13.29
CA THR A 22 -21.17 13.12 12.65
C THR A 22 -20.26 11.97 12.23
N THR A 23 -19.16 12.27 11.58
CA THR A 23 -18.14 11.29 11.16
C THR A 23 -17.61 10.51 12.37
N ARG A 24 -17.26 11.20 13.48
CA ARG A 24 -16.81 10.52 14.70
C ARG A 24 -17.84 9.56 15.27
N VAL A 25 -19.10 9.99 15.34
CA VAL A 25 -20.20 9.17 15.92
C VAL A 25 -20.47 7.95 15.05
N VAL A 26 -20.53 8.14 13.74
CA VAL A 26 -20.75 7.04 12.78
C VAL A 26 -19.58 6.03 12.85
N ALA A 27 -18.34 6.49 12.75
CA ALA A 27 -17.16 5.63 12.84
C ALA A 27 -17.14 4.84 14.17
N ARG A 28 -17.38 5.52 15.30
CA ARG A 28 -17.48 4.85 16.61
C ARG A 28 -18.57 3.78 16.62
N SER A 29 -19.76 4.10 16.13
CA SER A 29 -20.91 3.16 16.13
C SER A 29 -20.58 1.91 15.32
N VAL A 30 -20.00 2.09 14.12
CA VAL A 30 -19.63 1.00 13.20
C VAL A 30 -18.56 0.10 13.83
N LEU A 31 -17.50 0.70 14.36
CA LEU A 31 -16.38 -0.04 14.93
C LEU A 31 -16.72 -0.71 16.27
N ALA A 32 -17.52 -0.05 17.11
CA ALA A 32 -18.01 -0.66 18.36
C ALA A 32 -18.89 -1.89 18.09
N LYS A 33 -19.75 -1.85 17.05
CA LYS A 33 -20.54 -3.01 16.62
C LYS A 33 -19.65 -4.15 16.09
N ALA A 34 -18.48 -3.83 15.55
CA ALA A 34 -17.47 -4.81 15.12
C ALA A 34 -16.60 -5.35 16.28
N GLY A 35 -16.83 -4.92 17.53
CA GLY A 35 -16.18 -5.46 18.72
C GLY A 35 -14.95 -4.68 19.17
N PHE A 36 -14.70 -3.48 18.66
CA PHE A 36 -13.56 -2.64 19.07
C PHE A 36 -13.91 -1.73 20.26
N ASP A 37 -12.91 -1.43 21.11
CA ASP A 37 -13.02 -0.40 22.17
C ASP A 37 -12.65 0.96 21.57
N VAL A 38 -13.65 1.83 21.35
CA VAL A 38 -13.48 3.07 20.58
C VAL A 38 -13.60 4.32 21.44
N SER A 39 -12.52 5.07 21.51
CA SER A 39 -12.47 6.44 22.02
C SER A 39 -12.51 7.45 20.88
N MET A 40 -12.94 8.68 21.16
CA MET A 40 -13.04 9.75 20.16
C MET A 40 -12.26 10.98 20.60
N ALA A 41 -11.69 11.73 19.66
CA ALA A 41 -11.11 13.05 19.86
C ALA A 41 -11.62 13.99 18.76
N LYS A 42 -11.93 15.23 19.12
CA LYS A 42 -12.53 16.22 18.21
C LYS A 42 -11.51 17.09 17.49
N ASP A 43 -10.25 17.03 17.91
CA ASP A 43 -9.15 17.80 17.34
C ASP A 43 -7.81 17.14 17.69
N GLY A 44 -6.73 17.59 17.03
CA GLY A 44 -5.39 17.07 17.27
C GLY A 44 -4.89 17.25 18.70
N ALA A 45 -5.26 18.35 19.37
CA ALA A 45 -4.86 18.58 20.75
C ALA A 45 -5.50 17.58 21.71
N GLU A 46 -6.78 17.24 21.52
CA GLU A 46 -7.44 16.19 22.29
C GLU A 46 -6.85 14.82 21.98
N ALA A 47 -6.55 14.55 20.70
CA ALA A 47 -5.90 13.30 20.30
C ALA A 47 -4.58 13.09 21.04
N ILE A 48 -3.70 14.09 21.08
CA ILE A 48 -2.41 14.02 21.79
C ILE A 48 -2.62 13.81 23.30
N ARG A 49 -3.57 14.53 23.93
CA ARG A 49 -3.87 14.30 25.36
C ARG A 49 -4.30 12.85 25.64
N ARG A 50 -5.15 12.28 24.78
CA ARG A 50 -5.63 10.90 24.93
C ARG A 50 -4.51 9.87 24.71
N LEU A 51 -3.65 10.10 23.73
CA LEU A 51 -2.49 9.25 23.45
C LEU A 51 -1.49 9.26 24.61
N ASN A 52 -1.31 10.39 25.28
CA ASN A 52 -0.47 10.50 26.48
C ASN A 52 -1.10 9.83 27.71
N ALA A 53 -2.43 9.83 27.81
CA ALA A 53 -3.15 9.25 28.94
C ALA A 53 -3.42 7.74 28.81
N GLY A 54 -3.38 7.19 27.61
CA GLY A 54 -3.74 5.81 27.36
C GLY A 54 -3.02 5.18 26.17
N LYS A 55 -3.13 3.85 26.08
CA LYS A 55 -2.57 3.08 24.96
C LYS A 55 -3.67 2.78 23.97
N PHE A 56 -3.40 2.99 22.69
CA PHE A 56 -4.27 2.64 21.59
C PHE A 56 -3.50 1.72 20.63
N ASP A 57 -4.20 0.76 20.04
CA ASP A 57 -3.64 -0.16 19.07
C ASP A 57 -3.70 0.45 17.66
N LEU A 58 -4.76 1.22 17.39
CA LEU A 58 -4.96 1.88 16.10
C LEU A 58 -5.61 3.26 16.29
N MET A 59 -5.25 4.21 15.43
CA MET A 59 -5.85 5.53 15.32
C MET A 59 -6.38 5.74 13.91
N LEU A 60 -7.68 6.10 13.80
CA LEU A 60 -8.23 6.72 12.61
C LEU A 60 -8.05 8.22 12.74
N LEU A 61 -7.38 8.85 11.79
CA LEU A 61 -6.96 10.24 11.86
C LEU A 61 -7.43 11.01 10.64
N ASP A 62 -8.29 11.98 10.86
CA ASP A 62 -8.60 12.94 9.80
C ASP A 62 -7.37 13.78 9.44
N TRP A 63 -7.18 13.98 8.15
CA TRP A 63 -6.06 14.76 7.65
C TRP A 63 -6.24 16.25 7.91
N TRP A 64 -7.45 16.76 7.67
CA TRP A 64 -7.75 18.17 7.75
C TRP A 64 -8.55 18.48 9.02
N MET A 65 -7.89 19.10 9.99
CA MET A 65 -8.51 19.55 11.23
C MET A 65 -7.99 20.95 11.61
N PRO A 66 -8.80 21.79 12.28
CA PRO A 66 -8.35 23.10 12.70
C PRO A 66 -7.28 23.00 13.80
N LYS A 67 -6.35 23.97 13.84
CA LYS A 67 -5.27 24.17 14.81
C LYS A 67 -4.11 23.16 14.66
N ILE A 68 -4.32 21.92 14.99
CA ILE A 68 -3.38 20.82 14.81
C ILE A 68 -4.04 19.83 13.86
N ASP A 69 -3.57 19.81 12.61
CA ASP A 69 -4.02 18.90 11.58
C ASP A 69 -3.49 17.48 11.79
N GLY A 70 -3.88 16.55 10.89
CA GLY A 70 -3.44 15.17 10.98
C GLY A 70 -1.92 15.03 10.90
N LEU A 71 -1.27 15.86 10.08
CA LEU A 71 0.19 15.89 9.95
C LEU A 71 0.86 16.28 11.26
N GLY A 72 0.38 17.35 11.89
CA GLY A 72 0.88 17.78 13.19
C GLY A 72 0.72 16.72 14.28
N VAL A 73 -0.38 15.95 14.24
CA VAL A 73 -0.56 14.80 15.16
C VAL A 73 0.49 13.72 14.88
N LEU A 74 0.72 13.36 13.59
CA LEU A 74 1.72 12.37 13.21
C LEU A 74 3.12 12.77 13.63
N ASP A 75 3.50 14.04 13.44
CA ASP A 75 4.80 14.58 13.87
C ASP A 75 5.01 14.47 15.38
N MET A 76 3.98 14.80 16.16
CA MET A 76 4.04 14.73 17.60
C MET A 76 4.20 13.30 18.13
N ILE A 77 3.59 12.32 17.47
CA ILE A 77 3.69 10.91 17.86
C ILE A 77 4.89 10.18 17.24
N ALA A 78 5.54 10.77 16.24
CA ALA A 78 6.66 10.12 15.53
C ALA A 78 7.80 9.68 16.48
N LYS A 79 8.07 10.47 17.51
CA LYS A 79 9.11 10.24 18.52
C LYS A 79 8.64 9.40 19.72
N ALA A 80 7.35 9.03 19.77
CA ALA A 80 6.82 8.25 20.88
C ALA A 80 7.37 6.82 20.85
N LYS A 81 7.80 6.31 22.02
CA LYS A 81 8.30 4.91 22.15
C LYS A 81 7.26 3.87 21.73
N ARG A 82 5.99 4.21 21.81
CA ARG A 82 4.87 3.35 21.49
C ARG A 82 3.79 4.19 20.81
N LYS A 83 3.64 4.00 19.53
CA LYS A 83 2.65 4.71 18.73
C LYS A 83 1.60 3.72 18.20
N PRO A 84 0.32 4.13 18.09
CA PRO A 84 -0.70 3.33 17.47
C PRO A 84 -0.38 3.14 15.98
N MET A 85 -0.92 2.10 15.36
CA MET A 85 -1.04 2.06 13.92
C MET A 85 -1.98 3.17 13.46
N VAL A 86 -1.69 3.84 12.33
CA VAL A 86 -2.47 4.99 11.88
C VAL A 86 -3.07 4.74 10.52
N ILE A 87 -4.39 4.90 10.43
CA ILE A 87 -5.13 5.01 9.17
C ILE A 87 -5.52 6.48 9.01
N VAL A 88 -5.05 7.10 7.95
CA VAL A 88 -5.42 8.48 7.61
C VAL A 88 -6.72 8.46 6.80
N LEU A 89 -7.69 9.26 7.24
CA LEU A 89 -8.93 9.51 6.51
C LEU A 89 -8.89 10.93 5.94
N THR A 90 -9.14 11.09 4.64
CA THR A 90 -9.11 12.41 4.02
C THR A 90 -10.10 12.56 2.88
N ALA A 91 -10.60 13.78 2.68
CA ALA A 91 -11.32 14.17 1.48
C ALA A 91 -10.36 14.62 0.36
N ASP A 92 -9.10 14.93 0.71
CA ASP A 92 -8.05 15.38 -0.20
C ASP A 92 -7.15 14.18 -0.54
N ASP A 93 -7.20 13.76 -1.78
CA ASP A 93 -6.42 12.66 -2.35
C ASP A 93 -5.35 13.18 -3.31
N THR A 94 -4.90 14.42 -3.14
CA THR A 94 -3.78 14.95 -3.92
C THR A 94 -2.50 14.12 -3.71
N PRO A 95 -1.68 13.97 -4.76
CA PRO A 95 -0.41 13.27 -4.67
C PRO A 95 0.46 13.73 -3.50
N GLU A 96 0.50 15.03 -3.25
CA GLU A 96 1.26 15.63 -2.16
C GLU A 96 0.78 15.17 -0.79
N SER A 97 -0.53 15.15 -0.58
CA SER A 97 -1.13 14.72 0.70
C SER A 97 -0.85 13.26 0.97
N VAL A 98 -0.96 12.40 -0.05
CA VAL A 98 -0.67 10.98 0.04
C VAL A 98 0.80 10.71 0.35
N LEU A 99 1.73 11.37 -0.36
CA LEU A 99 3.17 11.23 -0.11
C LEU A 99 3.58 11.75 1.27
N ARG A 100 2.94 12.82 1.76
CA ARG A 100 3.15 13.30 3.14
C ARG A 100 2.71 12.26 4.16
N ALA A 101 1.54 11.66 3.98
CA ALA A 101 1.05 10.61 4.88
C ALA A 101 2.02 9.42 4.97
N ILE A 102 2.61 9.00 3.84
CA ILE A 102 3.62 7.93 3.82
C ILE A 102 4.89 8.36 4.54
N ARG A 103 5.40 9.57 4.30
CA ARG A 103 6.59 10.10 5.01
C ARG A 103 6.44 10.05 6.51
N HIS A 104 5.23 10.31 7.01
CA HIS A 104 4.92 10.27 8.44
C HIS A 104 4.46 8.90 8.93
N GLN A 105 4.73 7.84 8.11
CA GLN A 105 4.52 6.44 8.47
C GLN A 105 3.05 6.08 8.77
N ALA A 106 2.09 6.75 8.14
CA ALA A 106 0.71 6.27 8.15
C ALA A 106 0.65 4.84 7.60
N HIS A 107 -0.08 3.95 8.28
CA HIS A 107 -0.17 2.54 7.88
C HIS A 107 -1.10 2.34 6.69
N GLN A 108 -2.11 3.19 6.56
CA GLN A 108 -3.04 3.18 5.45
C GLN A 108 -3.59 4.57 5.21
N PHE A 109 -4.01 4.82 3.97
CA PHE A 109 -4.64 6.04 3.53
C PHE A 109 -5.99 5.71 2.90
N VAL A 110 -7.06 6.36 3.32
CA VAL A 110 -8.42 6.06 2.88
C VAL A 110 -9.17 7.34 2.56
N ARG A 111 -9.75 7.39 1.38
CA ARG A 111 -10.55 8.52 0.92
C ARG A 111 -11.93 8.54 1.58
N LYS A 112 -12.37 9.73 1.98
CA LYS A 112 -13.75 10.00 2.40
C LYS A 112 -14.65 10.27 1.16
N PRO A 113 -15.92 9.90 1.18
CA PRO A 113 -16.63 9.12 2.21
C PRO A 113 -16.27 7.65 2.18
N ILE A 114 -16.16 7.02 3.36
CA ILE A 114 -15.90 5.58 3.47
C ILE A 114 -17.16 4.83 3.87
N GLU A 115 -17.47 3.79 3.13
CA GLU A 115 -18.55 2.87 3.46
C GLU A 115 -18.29 2.14 4.78
N PRO A 116 -19.31 1.96 5.66
CA PRO A 116 -19.15 1.33 6.95
C PRO A 116 -18.47 -0.04 6.92
N ARG A 117 -18.82 -0.88 5.95
CA ARG A 117 -18.21 -2.21 5.79
C ARG A 117 -16.76 -2.13 5.36
N ALA A 118 -16.44 -1.20 4.45
CA ALA A 118 -15.07 -0.96 4.00
C ALA A 118 -14.18 -0.45 5.15
N LEU A 119 -14.70 0.44 6.01
CA LEU A 119 -13.99 0.91 7.20
C LEU A 119 -13.60 -0.24 8.13
N VAL A 120 -14.53 -1.16 8.42
CA VAL A 120 -14.25 -2.32 9.28
C VAL A 120 -13.22 -3.23 8.64
N SER A 121 -13.31 -3.53 7.34
CA SER A 121 -12.34 -4.35 6.62
C SER A 121 -10.95 -3.76 6.69
N VAL A 122 -10.77 -2.49 6.34
CA VAL A 122 -9.49 -1.80 6.39
C VAL A 122 -8.86 -1.83 7.79
N VAL A 123 -9.66 -1.58 8.83
CA VAL A 123 -9.21 -1.65 10.21
C VAL A 123 -8.75 -3.04 10.59
N GLN A 124 -9.51 -4.07 10.23
CA GLN A 124 -9.16 -5.46 10.50
C GLN A 124 -7.89 -5.88 9.78
N ASP A 125 -7.71 -5.47 8.52
CA ASP A 125 -6.54 -5.78 7.71
C ASP A 125 -5.27 -5.14 8.31
N VAL A 126 -5.34 -3.88 8.73
CA VAL A 126 -4.23 -3.19 9.39
C VAL A 126 -3.88 -3.83 10.74
N LEU A 127 -4.88 -4.16 11.56
CA LEU A 127 -4.66 -4.81 12.86
C LEU A 127 -4.09 -6.23 12.69
N LYS A 128 -4.56 -6.98 11.69
CA LYS A 128 -4.07 -8.34 11.38
C LYS A 128 -2.64 -8.32 10.87
N ALA A 129 -2.29 -7.35 10.03
CA ALA A 129 -0.94 -7.17 9.52
C ALA A 129 0.06 -6.77 10.63
N GLY A 130 -0.41 -6.07 11.66
CA GLY A 130 0.41 -5.59 12.76
C GLY A 130 1.40 -4.48 12.35
N PRO A 131 2.32 -4.11 13.25
CA PRO A 131 3.38 -3.15 12.95
C PRO A 131 4.29 -3.68 11.84
N GLN A 132 4.43 -2.92 10.77
CA GLN A 132 5.27 -3.28 9.62
C GLN A 132 6.46 -2.34 9.51
N ARG A 133 7.51 -2.82 8.85
CA ARG A 133 8.60 -1.94 8.42
C ARG A 133 8.02 -0.82 7.55
N PRO A 134 8.36 0.45 7.82
CA PRO A 134 7.81 1.56 7.07
C PRO A 134 8.29 1.56 5.61
N ILE A 135 7.45 2.09 4.73
CA ILE A 135 7.87 2.52 3.41
C ILE A 135 8.65 3.81 3.58
N GLU A 136 9.86 3.87 3.03
CA GLU A 136 10.69 5.06 3.09
C GLU A 136 10.51 5.90 1.84
N VAL A 137 10.20 7.18 2.00
CA VAL A 137 10.14 8.15 0.91
C VAL A 137 11.52 8.76 0.74
N LEU A 138 12.22 8.38 -0.31
CA LEU A 138 13.57 8.88 -0.63
C LEU A 138 13.50 10.23 -1.35
N SER A 139 12.52 10.39 -2.23
CA SER A 139 12.18 11.65 -2.91
C SER A 139 10.68 11.75 -3.12
N ALA A 140 10.12 12.94 -3.03
CA ALA A 140 8.72 13.24 -3.35
C ALA A 140 8.61 14.67 -3.85
N LEU A 141 8.91 14.86 -5.12
CA LEU A 141 8.57 16.02 -5.91
C LEU A 141 7.34 15.68 -6.74
N PRO A 142 6.53 16.66 -7.20
CA PRO A 142 5.32 16.39 -7.97
C PRO A 142 5.56 15.46 -9.17
N ASP A 143 6.70 15.65 -9.86
CA ASP A 143 7.05 14.93 -11.08
C ASP A 143 8.06 13.79 -10.85
N TRP A 144 8.59 13.64 -9.63
CA TRP A 144 9.60 12.64 -9.28
C TRP A 144 9.38 12.07 -7.88
N VAL A 145 9.00 10.82 -7.81
CA VAL A 145 8.84 10.08 -6.55
C VAL A 145 9.81 8.91 -6.51
N GLU A 146 10.51 8.75 -5.40
CA GLU A 146 11.37 7.60 -5.16
C GLU A 146 11.09 7.00 -3.78
N LEU A 147 10.85 5.70 -3.75
CA LEU A 147 10.41 4.95 -2.58
C LEU A 147 11.27 3.71 -2.38
N SER A 148 11.50 3.35 -1.10
CA SER A 148 12.05 2.06 -0.69
C SER A 148 10.94 1.29 0.05
N VAL A 149 10.53 0.17 -0.51
CA VAL A 149 9.34 -0.58 -0.11
C VAL A 149 9.74 -1.97 0.41
N PRO A 150 9.39 -2.36 1.64
CA PRO A 150 9.66 -3.69 2.16
C PRO A 150 9.05 -4.79 1.27
N CYS A 151 9.75 -5.90 1.10
CA CYS A 151 9.31 -7.01 0.26
C CYS A 151 8.19 -7.83 0.94
N THR A 152 7.05 -7.20 1.19
CA THR A 152 5.83 -7.84 1.71
C THR A 152 4.64 -7.53 0.81
N LEU A 153 3.67 -8.45 0.74
CA LEU A 153 2.44 -8.25 -0.04
C LEU A 153 1.66 -7.01 0.46
N GLN A 154 1.62 -6.81 1.78
CA GLN A 154 0.93 -5.68 2.39
C GLN A 154 1.57 -4.33 1.99
N ALA A 155 2.90 -4.26 1.94
CA ALA A 155 3.59 -3.05 1.49
C ALA A 155 3.36 -2.81 -0.01
N ALA A 156 3.32 -3.87 -0.81
CA ALA A 156 2.99 -3.79 -2.24
C ALA A 156 1.57 -3.26 -2.47
N ASP A 157 0.57 -3.80 -1.75
CA ASP A 157 -0.82 -3.33 -1.86
C ASP A 157 -0.96 -1.86 -1.44
N ARG A 158 -0.27 -1.44 -0.36
CA ARG A 158 -0.26 -0.05 0.08
C ARG A 158 0.27 0.89 -1.00
N ILE A 159 1.42 0.55 -1.58
CA ILE A 159 2.07 1.40 -2.58
C ILE A 159 1.27 1.45 -3.88
N GLN A 160 0.62 0.38 -4.26
CA GLN A 160 -0.29 0.37 -5.40
C GLN A 160 -1.44 1.37 -5.20
N GLY A 161 -2.08 1.37 -4.02
CA GLY A 161 -3.11 2.34 -3.68
C GLY A 161 -2.62 3.78 -3.73
N VAL A 162 -1.39 4.04 -3.28
CA VAL A 162 -0.77 5.37 -3.30
C VAL A 162 -0.50 5.84 -4.73
N LEU A 163 0.17 5.03 -5.53
CA LEU A 163 0.56 5.44 -6.88
C LEU A 163 -0.65 5.60 -7.80
N SER A 164 -1.76 4.90 -7.54
CA SER A 164 -3.01 5.13 -8.27
C SER A 164 -3.58 6.55 -8.10
N HIS A 165 -3.24 7.25 -7.01
CA HIS A 165 -3.64 8.65 -6.81
C HIS A 165 -2.76 9.62 -7.61
N LEU A 166 -1.49 9.25 -7.90
CA LEU A 166 -0.61 10.08 -8.74
C LEU A 166 -1.12 10.18 -10.18
N ASP A 167 -1.84 9.18 -10.62
CA ASP A 167 -2.35 9.02 -11.98
C ASP A 167 -3.88 9.24 -12.07
N ALA A 168 -4.50 9.79 -11.02
CA ALA A 168 -5.96 9.89 -10.91
C ALA A 168 -6.61 10.78 -11.99
N ASP A 169 -5.88 11.74 -12.54
CA ASP A 169 -6.32 12.65 -13.61
C ASP A 169 -6.16 12.08 -15.03
N LEU A 170 -5.56 10.88 -15.16
CA LEU A 170 -5.42 10.23 -16.46
C LEU A 170 -6.75 9.62 -16.94
N PRO A 171 -6.92 9.46 -18.26
CA PRO A 171 -8.00 8.66 -18.81
C PRO A 171 -8.05 7.25 -18.22
N GLU A 172 -9.25 6.72 -17.99
CA GLU A 172 -9.47 5.45 -17.29
C GLU A 172 -8.68 4.28 -17.90
N GLU A 173 -8.67 4.17 -19.23
CA GLU A 173 -7.96 3.11 -19.94
C GLU A 173 -6.43 3.16 -19.72
N LEU A 174 -5.83 4.35 -19.73
CA LEU A 174 -4.41 4.55 -19.44
C LEU A 174 -4.12 4.19 -17.98
N ARG A 175 -4.95 4.67 -17.06
CA ARG A 175 -4.82 4.40 -15.63
C ARG A 175 -4.89 2.90 -15.31
N GLU A 176 -5.84 2.18 -15.91
CA GLU A 176 -5.95 0.73 -15.74
C GLU A 176 -4.73 -0.01 -16.30
N SER A 177 -4.23 0.41 -17.45
CA SER A 177 -3.05 -0.18 -18.08
C SER A 177 -1.80 0.00 -17.23
N VAL A 178 -1.57 1.22 -16.73
CA VAL A 178 -0.45 1.56 -15.83
C VAL A 178 -0.57 0.81 -14.50
N ALA A 179 -1.75 0.82 -13.88
CA ALA A 179 -2.00 0.15 -12.60
C ALA A 179 -1.76 -1.37 -12.70
N TYR A 180 -2.22 -1.99 -13.79
CA TYR A 180 -1.97 -3.42 -14.05
C TYR A 180 -0.48 -3.71 -14.19
N ALA A 181 0.23 -2.96 -15.05
CA ALA A 181 1.64 -3.16 -15.31
C ALA A 181 2.47 -2.97 -14.03
N PHE A 182 2.21 -1.90 -13.29
CA PHE A 182 2.87 -1.62 -12.03
C PHE A 182 2.66 -2.74 -11.01
N ARG A 183 1.42 -3.19 -10.84
CA ARG A 183 1.08 -4.26 -9.90
C ARG A 183 1.84 -5.55 -10.21
N GLU A 184 1.77 -6.02 -11.46
CA GLU A 184 2.42 -7.28 -11.86
C GLU A 184 3.94 -7.23 -11.68
N LEU A 185 4.58 -6.14 -12.08
CA LEU A 185 6.02 -5.98 -11.95
C LEU A 185 6.44 -5.84 -10.49
N LEU A 186 5.68 -5.10 -9.68
CA LEU A 186 5.94 -4.96 -8.25
C LEU A 186 5.80 -6.29 -7.51
N LEU A 187 4.74 -7.05 -7.77
CA LEU A 187 4.55 -8.37 -7.16
C LEU A 187 5.68 -9.33 -7.56
N ASN A 188 6.12 -9.32 -8.82
CA ASN A 188 7.28 -10.10 -9.24
C ASN A 188 8.55 -9.68 -8.49
N ALA A 189 8.79 -8.38 -8.32
CA ALA A 189 9.94 -7.87 -7.57
C ALA A 189 9.90 -8.27 -6.10
N VAL A 190 8.73 -8.24 -5.47
CA VAL A 190 8.53 -8.60 -4.05
C VAL A 190 8.61 -10.11 -3.83
N GLU A 191 7.89 -10.91 -4.64
CA GLU A 191 7.79 -12.35 -4.46
C GLU A 191 9.10 -13.07 -4.88
N TRP A 192 9.61 -12.77 -6.05
CA TRP A 192 10.74 -13.48 -6.64
C TRP A 192 12.09 -12.82 -6.34
N GLY A 193 12.18 -11.51 -6.52
CA GLY A 193 13.40 -10.76 -6.23
C GLY A 193 13.64 -10.61 -4.73
N GLY A 194 12.63 -10.19 -3.99
CA GLY A 194 12.64 -9.98 -2.56
C GLY A 194 12.43 -11.23 -1.71
N LYS A 195 11.82 -12.30 -2.28
CA LYS A 195 11.46 -13.56 -1.59
C LYS A 195 10.52 -13.36 -0.41
N LEU A 196 9.66 -12.35 -0.48
CA LEU A 196 8.73 -11.97 0.61
C LEU A 196 9.44 -11.69 1.94
N ASP A 197 10.72 -11.34 1.92
CA ASP A 197 11.52 -11.04 3.10
C ASP A 197 11.32 -9.56 3.50
N PRO A 198 10.72 -9.27 4.67
CA PRO A 198 10.44 -7.90 5.11
C PRO A 198 11.71 -7.07 5.36
N GLU A 199 12.87 -7.72 5.54
CA GLU A 199 14.15 -7.02 5.72
C GLU A 199 14.77 -6.56 4.41
N ARG A 200 14.28 -7.06 3.27
CA ARG A 200 14.69 -6.66 1.93
C ARG A 200 13.74 -5.61 1.39
N THR A 201 14.21 -4.76 0.48
CA THR A 201 13.40 -3.69 -0.10
C THR A 201 13.46 -3.69 -1.62
N VAL A 202 12.33 -3.37 -2.24
CA VAL A 202 12.23 -2.98 -3.65
C VAL A 202 12.33 -1.47 -3.72
N ARG A 203 13.15 -0.96 -4.64
CA ARG A 203 13.22 0.47 -4.93
C ARG A 203 12.32 0.79 -6.10
N ILE A 204 11.46 1.79 -5.93
CA ILE A 204 10.51 2.25 -6.93
C ILE A 204 10.82 3.70 -7.25
N SER A 205 10.93 4.04 -8.53
CA SER A 205 10.98 5.43 -8.99
C SER A 205 9.83 5.67 -9.95
N TYR A 206 9.17 6.79 -9.79
CA TYR A 206 8.11 7.30 -10.64
C TYR A 206 8.51 8.65 -11.20
N LEU A 207 8.40 8.83 -12.50
CA LEU A 207 8.61 10.09 -13.20
C LEU A 207 7.41 10.37 -14.08
N ARG A 208 6.86 11.57 -13.95
CA ARG A 208 5.80 12.06 -14.81
C ARG A 208 6.25 13.30 -15.58
N THR A 209 6.03 13.29 -16.86
CA THR A 209 6.21 14.45 -17.74
C THR A 209 4.89 14.76 -18.46
N LYS A 210 4.87 15.82 -19.28
CA LYS A 210 3.69 16.14 -20.10
C LYS A 210 3.35 15.06 -21.13
N ARG A 211 4.32 14.21 -21.49
CA ARG A 211 4.20 13.25 -22.60
C ARG A 211 4.31 11.80 -22.19
N MET A 212 4.77 11.52 -20.98
CA MET A 212 4.98 10.13 -20.55
C MET A 212 4.96 9.96 -19.04
N LEU A 213 4.62 8.76 -18.65
CA LEU A 213 4.88 8.19 -17.32
C LEU A 213 6.00 7.19 -17.45
N LEU A 214 6.92 7.21 -16.48
CA LEU A 214 7.97 6.22 -16.34
C LEU A 214 7.95 5.66 -14.93
N TYR A 215 7.91 4.34 -14.83
CA TYR A 215 8.11 3.61 -13.58
C TYR A 215 9.36 2.76 -13.69
N ARG A 216 10.21 2.84 -12.67
CA ARG A 216 11.37 1.97 -12.49
C ARG A 216 11.17 1.16 -11.22
N ILE A 217 11.33 -0.16 -11.31
CA ILE A 217 11.22 -1.08 -10.19
C ILE A 217 12.52 -1.90 -10.14
N ALA A 218 13.26 -1.78 -9.05
CA ALA A 218 14.51 -2.49 -8.83
C ALA A 218 14.38 -3.40 -7.60
N ASP A 219 14.50 -4.69 -7.79
CA ASP A 219 14.44 -5.68 -6.74
C ASP A 219 15.84 -6.03 -6.19
N PRO A 220 15.93 -6.52 -4.94
CA PRO A 220 17.19 -6.89 -4.31
C PRO A 220 17.73 -8.27 -4.74
N GLY A 221 17.11 -8.91 -5.72
CA GLY A 221 17.46 -10.25 -6.17
C GLY A 221 18.65 -10.27 -7.11
N THR A 222 19.01 -11.47 -7.51
CA THR A 222 20.12 -11.71 -8.47
C THR A 222 19.66 -11.60 -9.94
N GLY A 223 18.38 -11.30 -10.13
CA GLY A 223 17.74 -11.28 -11.44
C GLY A 223 17.33 -12.67 -11.93
N PHE A 224 16.90 -12.73 -13.19
CA PHE A 224 16.43 -13.97 -13.82
C PHE A 224 16.98 -14.12 -15.24
N THR A 225 16.94 -15.36 -15.76
CA THR A 225 17.25 -15.66 -17.15
C THR A 225 15.96 -16.09 -17.88
N MET A 226 15.88 -15.84 -19.19
CA MET A 226 14.72 -16.27 -19.97
C MET A 226 14.51 -17.80 -19.92
N LYS A 227 15.61 -18.57 -19.86
CA LYS A 227 15.54 -20.03 -19.68
C LYS A 227 14.93 -20.44 -18.33
N GLY A 228 14.95 -19.58 -17.32
CA GLY A 228 14.32 -19.80 -16.02
C GLY A 228 12.83 -19.46 -15.98
N LEU A 229 12.27 -18.89 -17.04
CA LEU A 229 10.87 -18.48 -17.16
C LEU A 229 9.99 -19.48 -17.94
N ASP A 230 10.41 -20.74 -18.06
CA ASP A 230 9.62 -21.80 -18.71
C ASP A 230 8.20 -22.00 -18.14
N HIS A 231 7.93 -21.47 -16.95
CA HIS A 231 6.63 -21.43 -16.29
C HIS A 231 5.82 -20.16 -16.62
N ALA A 232 6.30 -19.29 -17.49
CA ALA A 232 5.64 -18.04 -17.88
C ALA A 232 5.27 -18.03 -19.37
N ALA A 233 4.11 -17.51 -19.72
CA ALA A 233 3.57 -17.47 -21.07
C ALA A 233 4.50 -16.74 -22.06
N ILE A 234 5.28 -15.76 -21.60
CA ILE A 234 6.22 -15.01 -22.43
C ILE A 234 7.32 -15.90 -23.06
N SER A 235 7.55 -17.09 -22.52
CA SER A 235 8.52 -18.06 -23.06
C SER A 235 7.94 -18.93 -24.19
N TYR A 236 6.64 -18.82 -24.44
CA TYR A 236 5.91 -19.59 -25.47
C TYR A 236 5.11 -18.63 -26.36
N PRO A 237 5.77 -17.89 -27.25
CA PRO A 237 5.11 -16.88 -28.08
C PRO A 237 4.07 -17.48 -29.05
N ASP A 238 4.28 -18.71 -29.50
CA ASP A 238 3.40 -19.39 -30.44
C ASP A 238 2.25 -20.14 -29.77
N ASP A 239 2.44 -20.60 -28.54
CA ASP A 239 1.41 -21.21 -27.68
C ASP A 239 1.52 -20.75 -26.23
N PRO A 240 0.94 -19.58 -25.91
CA PRO A 240 1.00 -19.02 -24.58
C PRO A 240 0.33 -19.87 -23.49
N ILE A 241 -0.43 -20.92 -23.85
CA ILE A 241 -1.10 -21.81 -22.88
C ILE A 241 -0.17 -22.94 -22.43
N GLU A 242 0.85 -23.31 -23.21
CA GLU A 242 1.75 -24.43 -22.88
C GLU A 242 2.43 -24.26 -21.51
N HIS A 243 2.72 -23.02 -21.09
CA HIS A 243 3.27 -22.75 -19.77
C HIS A 243 2.38 -23.24 -18.62
N ALA A 244 1.07 -23.37 -18.82
CA ALA A 244 0.14 -23.87 -17.82
C ALA A 244 0.47 -25.32 -17.44
N ASN A 245 0.81 -26.15 -18.42
CA ASN A 245 1.24 -27.54 -18.22
C ASN A 245 2.55 -27.62 -17.43
N VAL A 246 3.48 -26.68 -17.69
CA VAL A 246 4.76 -26.60 -16.97
C VAL A 246 4.51 -26.19 -15.52
N ARG A 247 3.58 -25.23 -15.28
CA ARG A 247 3.23 -24.78 -13.94
C ARG A 247 2.57 -25.87 -13.12
N GLU A 248 1.65 -26.63 -13.71
CA GLU A 248 0.99 -27.76 -13.07
C GLU A 248 2.01 -28.83 -12.65
N LYS A 249 2.92 -29.20 -13.56
CA LYS A 249 4.02 -30.15 -13.27
C LYS A 249 4.94 -29.69 -12.14
N LYS A 250 5.12 -28.37 -11.99
CA LYS A 250 5.94 -27.75 -10.91
C LYS A 250 5.15 -27.44 -9.64
N GLY A 251 3.85 -27.74 -9.59
CA GLY A 251 2.98 -27.42 -8.43
C GLY A 251 2.82 -25.92 -8.17
N LEU A 252 2.98 -25.08 -9.20
CA LEU A 252 2.83 -23.64 -9.10
C LEU A 252 1.35 -23.24 -9.24
N ARG A 253 0.94 -22.16 -8.54
CA ARG A 253 -0.40 -21.59 -8.69
C ARG A 253 -0.70 -21.24 -10.16
N PRO A 254 -1.98 -21.30 -10.61
CA PRO A 254 -2.36 -20.81 -11.93
C PRO A 254 -1.89 -19.36 -12.16
N GLY A 255 -1.49 -19.02 -13.38
CA GLY A 255 -0.96 -17.69 -13.74
C GLY A 255 0.13 -17.81 -14.80
N GLY A 256 1.06 -16.86 -14.83
CA GLY A 256 2.20 -16.85 -15.77
C GLY A 256 1.99 -15.94 -16.98
N PHE A 257 0.81 -15.34 -17.13
CA PHE A 257 0.52 -14.36 -18.20
C PHE A 257 0.96 -12.95 -17.86
N GLY A 258 1.32 -12.66 -16.60
CA GLY A 258 1.57 -11.29 -16.11
C GLY A 258 2.53 -10.50 -17.01
N LEU A 259 3.73 -11.02 -17.28
CA LEU A 259 4.71 -10.32 -18.12
C LEU A 259 4.25 -10.15 -19.59
N LEU A 260 3.53 -11.13 -20.14
CA LEU A 260 2.96 -11.03 -21.48
C LEU A 260 1.93 -9.90 -21.54
N MET A 261 1.04 -9.86 -20.57
CA MET A 261 0.02 -8.80 -20.44
C MET A 261 0.62 -7.42 -20.17
N VAL A 262 1.65 -7.34 -19.32
CA VAL A 262 2.38 -6.09 -19.11
C VAL A 262 2.92 -5.56 -20.43
N ARG A 263 3.60 -6.41 -21.22
CA ARG A 263 4.16 -6.02 -22.52
C ARG A 263 3.11 -5.52 -23.51
N ALA A 264 1.87 -6.02 -23.42
CA ALA A 264 0.77 -5.57 -24.28
C ALA A 264 0.15 -4.23 -23.82
N LYS A 265 0.35 -3.83 -22.54
CA LYS A 265 -0.30 -2.67 -21.94
C LYS A 265 0.60 -1.44 -21.85
N VAL A 266 1.91 -1.60 -21.95
CA VAL A 266 2.90 -0.51 -21.88
C VAL A 266 3.55 -0.31 -23.24
N ASP A 267 4.10 0.89 -23.45
CA ASP A 267 4.69 1.24 -24.72
C ASP A 267 6.16 0.79 -24.79
N ASP A 268 6.92 0.95 -23.69
CA ASP A 268 8.26 0.42 -23.55
C ASP A 268 8.41 -0.40 -22.26
N LEU A 269 9.15 -1.52 -22.37
CA LEU A 269 9.49 -2.40 -21.25
C LEU A 269 10.96 -2.81 -21.38
N ILE A 270 11.79 -2.25 -20.49
CA ILE A 270 13.26 -2.36 -20.55
C ILE A 270 13.78 -2.99 -19.26
N TYR A 271 14.62 -4.00 -19.39
CA TYR A 271 15.32 -4.63 -18.26
C TYR A 271 16.81 -4.30 -18.30
N ASN A 272 17.41 -4.18 -17.12
CA ASN A 272 18.86 -4.17 -17.03
C ASN A 272 19.46 -5.54 -17.39
N GLU A 273 20.79 -5.65 -17.50
CA GLU A 273 21.48 -6.89 -17.87
C GLU A 273 21.17 -8.07 -16.94
N LYS A 274 21.10 -7.80 -15.63
CA LYS A 274 20.78 -8.82 -14.61
C LYS A 274 19.30 -9.17 -14.54
N ARG A 275 18.44 -8.33 -15.10
CA ARG A 275 16.97 -8.45 -15.02
C ARG A 275 16.43 -8.46 -13.59
N ASN A 276 17.07 -7.73 -12.70
CA ASN A 276 16.55 -7.40 -11.37
C ASN A 276 16.09 -5.93 -11.28
N GLU A 277 16.03 -5.27 -12.41
CA GLU A 277 15.54 -3.92 -12.55
C GLU A 277 14.79 -3.81 -13.87
N VAL A 278 13.60 -3.25 -13.81
CA VAL A 278 12.73 -3.02 -14.95
C VAL A 278 12.26 -1.58 -14.98
N VAL A 279 12.24 -1.01 -16.17
CA VAL A 279 11.62 0.28 -16.47
C VAL A 279 10.49 0.03 -17.44
N PHE A 280 9.31 0.58 -17.17
CA PHE A 280 8.27 0.68 -18.16
C PHE A 280 7.85 2.12 -18.40
N VAL A 281 7.45 2.41 -19.62
CA VAL A 281 7.01 3.73 -20.06
C VAL A 281 5.60 3.62 -20.65
N LYS A 282 4.77 4.61 -20.34
CA LYS A 282 3.48 4.84 -20.96
C LYS A 282 3.42 6.25 -21.51
N TYR A 283 3.20 6.41 -22.83
CA TYR A 283 3.05 7.71 -23.45
C TYR A 283 1.64 8.26 -23.21
N LEU A 284 1.55 9.58 -23.09
CA LEU A 284 0.34 10.34 -22.73
C LEU A 284 -0.15 11.20 -23.93
N ASP A 285 -0.04 10.68 -25.13
CA ASP A 285 -0.44 11.39 -26.36
C ASP A 285 -1.96 11.55 -26.48
#